data_9469c28c3974f902a13999aa17d67038
#
_entry.id   9469c28c3974f902a13999aa17d67038
#
_cell.length_a   1.000
_cell.length_b   1.000
_cell.length_c   1.000
_cell.angle_alpha   90.00
_cell.angle_beta   90.00
_cell.angle_gamma   90.00
#
_symmetry.space_group_name_H-M   'P 1'
#
loop_
_entity.id
_entity.type
_entity.pdbx_description
1 polymer ?
#
loop_
_entity_poly.entity_id
_entity_poly.type
_entity_poly.pdbx_seq_one_letter_code
_entity_poly.pdbx_strand_id
1 'polypeptide(L)'
;LIQSYYEATTLVEDAEQDVLSQQIEGQDAEDWIQQNAIDETKKAMAICSEFNARNIAFSQEQLLSCQEQAASYYEQAGDNLEKNGISQDSIELIYQIAYMKTQLFQALYGEAGEDPVSEEELRDYYNENYIKMAVQTFSFSDVEVPEDATEEEKAAYQEFNDNERSNVY
;
A
#
# COMPACT_ATOMS: atom_id res chain seq x y z
N LEU A 1 -14.62 -7.62 -2.36
CA LEU A 1 -15.15 -6.86 -3.50
C LEU A 1 -14.84 -5.37 -3.38
N ILE A 2 -15.21 -4.69 -2.26
CA ILE A 2 -14.91 -3.25 -2.06
C ILE A 2 -13.41 -2.98 -2.11
N GLN A 3 -12.59 -3.78 -1.44
CA GLN A 3 -11.14 -3.66 -1.48
C GLN A 3 -10.60 -3.82 -2.91
N SER A 4 -11.09 -4.82 -3.64
CA SER A 4 -10.71 -5.05 -5.04
C SER A 4 -11.14 -3.90 -5.96
N TYR A 5 -12.28 -3.25 -5.67
CA TYR A 5 -12.68 -2.03 -6.36
C TYR A 5 -11.70 -0.87 -6.11
N TYR A 6 -11.29 -0.62 -4.86
CA TYR A 6 -10.30 0.41 -4.56
C TYR A 6 -8.93 0.11 -5.19
N GLU A 7 -8.52 -1.15 -5.22
CA GLU A 7 -7.31 -1.56 -5.93
C GLU A 7 -7.43 -1.27 -7.43
N ALA A 8 -8.57 -1.60 -8.04
CA ALA A 8 -8.86 -1.29 -9.44
C ALA A 8 -8.72 0.21 -9.76
N THR A 9 -9.13 1.11 -8.84
CA THR A 9 -8.96 2.56 -9.05
C THR A 9 -7.52 3.01 -9.22
N THR A 10 -6.57 2.23 -8.74
CA THR A 10 -5.12 2.52 -8.88
C THR A 10 -4.48 1.90 -10.11
N LEU A 11 -5.18 0.98 -10.78
CA LEU A 11 -4.68 0.20 -11.91
C LEU A 11 -5.26 0.63 -13.26
N VAL A 12 -6.37 1.36 -13.27
CA VAL A 12 -6.96 1.92 -14.48
C VAL A 12 -6.10 3.03 -15.08
N GLU A 13 -6.20 3.24 -16.40
CA GLU A 13 -5.40 4.26 -17.08
C GLU A 13 -5.83 5.69 -16.74
N ASP A 14 -7.14 5.91 -16.52
CA ASP A 14 -7.71 7.22 -16.25
C ASP A 14 -8.55 7.20 -14.96
N ALA A 15 -7.96 7.74 -13.89
CA ALA A 15 -8.62 7.80 -12.58
C ALA A 15 -9.81 8.78 -12.50
N GLU A 16 -9.99 9.65 -13.51
CA GLU A 16 -11.11 10.59 -13.57
C GLU A 16 -12.36 10.00 -14.25
N GLN A 17 -12.19 8.89 -14.99
CA GLN A 17 -13.29 8.18 -15.62
C GLN A 17 -13.85 7.08 -14.70
N ASP A 18 -15.07 6.63 -15.03
CA ASP A 18 -15.68 5.49 -14.33
C ASP A 18 -14.79 4.23 -14.48
N VAL A 19 -14.36 3.71 -13.34
CA VAL A 19 -13.50 2.51 -13.26
C VAL A 19 -14.11 1.33 -14.00
N LEU A 20 -15.42 1.12 -13.85
CA LEU A 20 -16.12 -0.03 -14.44
C LEU A 20 -16.23 0.06 -15.98
N SER A 21 -15.96 1.23 -16.56
CA SER A 21 -15.96 1.41 -18.02
C SER A 21 -14.60 1.15 -18.66
N GLN A 22 -13.58 0.81 -17.89
CA GLN A 22 -12.19 0.67 -18.32
C GLN A 22 -11.72 -0.79 -18.30
N GLN A 23 -10.49 -0.99 -18.72
CA GLN A 23 -9.82 -2.30 -18.68
C GLN A 23 -8.65 -2.28 -17.70
N ILE A 24 -8.39 -3.43 -17.08
CA ILE A 24 -7.22 -3.69 -16.23
C ILE A 24 -6.55 -4.95 -16.77
N GLU A 25 -5.28 -4.84 -17.14
CA GLU A 25 -4.50 -5.95 -17.71
C GLU A 25 -5.16 -6.64 -18.91
N GLY A 26 -5.94 -5.88 -19.69
CA GLY A 26 -6.57 -6.36 -20.90
C GLY A 26 -7.91 -7.09 -20.71
N GLN A 27 -8.49 -7.04 -19.51
CA GLN A 27 -9.85 -7.53 -19.22
C GLN A 27 -10.73 -6.40 -18.68
N ASP A 28 -12.04 -6.56 -18.76
CA ASP A 28 -12.98 -5.57 -18.24
C ASP A 28 -12.78 -5.40 -16.72
N ALA A 29 -12.78 -4.15 -16.24
CA ALA A 29 -12.50 -3.86 -14.83
C ALA A 29 -13.49 -4.53 -13.88
N GLU A 30 -14.76 -4.69 -14.27
CA GLU A 30 -15.76 -5.41 -13.49
C GLU A 30 -15.37 -6.88 -13.28
N ASP A 31 -14.97 -7.57 -14.36
CA ASP A 31 -14.53 -8.97 -14.31
C ASP A 31 -13.25 -9.12 -13.48
N TRP A 32 -12.29 -8.19 -13.65
CA TRP A 32 -11.06 -8.15 -12.86
C TRP A 32 -11.37 -7.99 -11.36
N ILE A 33 -12.25 -7.06 -10.99
CA ILE A 33 -12.64 -6.81 -9.59
C ILE A 33 -13.28 -8.05 -8.97
N GLN A 34 -14.18 -8.73 -9.70
CA GLN A 34 -14.82 -9.94 -9.21
C GLN A 34 -13.82 -11.07 -9.03
N GLN A 35 -12.95 -11.29 -10.01
CA GLN A 35 -11.94 -12.33 -9.94
C GLN A 35 -10.94 -12.07 -8.81
N ASN A 36 -10.44 -10.84 -8.69
CA ASN A 36 -9.53 -10.44 -7.62
C ASN A 36 -10.18 -10.64 -6.23
N ALA A 37 -11.45 -10.28 -6.06
CA ALA A 37 -12.17 -10.49 -4.81
C ALA A 37 -12.27 -11.98 -4.43
N ILE A 38 -12.51 -12.84 -5.41
CA ILE A 38 -12.55 -14.30 -5.22
C ILE A 38 -11.17 -14.82 -4.81
N ASP A 39 -10.11 -14.39 -5.46
CA ASP A 39 -8.76 -14.87 -5.21
C ASP A 39 -8.21 -14.37 -3.87
N GLU A 40 -8.49 -13.13 -3.48
CA GLU A 40 -8.18 -12.63 -2.15
C GLU A 40 -8.95 -13.38 -1.05
N THR A 41 -10.21 -13.73 -1.30
CA THR A 41 -10.99 -14.57 -0.37
C THR A 41 -10.38 -15.97 -0.22
N LYS A 42 -9.96 -16.60 -1.32
CA LYS A 42 -9.27 -17.93 -1.26
C LYS A 42 -7.96 -17.83 -0.47
N LYS A 43 -7.16 -16.76 -0.70
CA LYS A 43 -5.92 -16.51 0.07
C LYS A 43 -6.21 -16.36 1.56
N ALA A 44 -7.22 -15.57 1.93
CA ALA A 44 -7.63 -15.40 3.32
C ALA A 44 -8.05 -16.74 3.96
N MET A 45 -8.85 -17.54 3.26
CA MET A 45 -9.24 -18.87 3.74
C MET A 45 -8.06 -19.82 3.92
N ALA A 46 -7.10 -19.82 3.00
CA ALA A 46 -5.88 -20.61 3.12
C ALA A 46 -5.04 -20.18 4.33
N ILE A 47 -4.87 -18.87 4.56
CA ILE A 47 -4.17 -18.32 5.73
C ILE A 47 -4.84 -18.81 7.03
N CYS A 48 -6.16 -18.67 7.14
CA CYS A 48 -6.92 -19.11 8.31
C CYS A 48 -6.76 -20.63 8.53
N SER A 49 -6.83 -21.43 7.47
CA SER A 49 -6.67 -22.87 7.53
C SER A 49 -5.28 -23.29 8.04
N GLU A 50 -4.23 -22.69 7.47
CA GLU A 50 -2.84 -22.98 7.83
C GLU A 50 -2.50 -22.51 9.25
N PHE A 51 -3.00 -21.34 9.65
CA PHE A 51 -2.84 -20.82 11.01
C PHE A 51 -3.43 -21.78 12.05
N ASN A 52 -4.65 -22.26 11.80
CA ASN A 52 -5.34 -23.19 12.68
C ASN A 52 -4.65 -24.58 12.67
N ALA A 53 -4.24 -25.07 11.51
CA ALA A 53 -3.57 -26.39 11.39
C ALA A 53 -2.25 -26.45 12.18
N ARG A 54 -1.56 -25.31 12.31
CA ARG A 54 -0.33 -25.18 13.12
C ARG A 54 -0.57 -24.88 14.57
N ASN A 55 -1.82 -24.76 15.01
CA ASN A 55 -2.20 -24.39 16.36
C ASN A 55 -1.56 -23.06 16.81
N ILE A 56 -1.32 -22.13 15.88
CA ILE A 56 -0.90 -20.78 16.21
C ILE A 56 -2.11 -20.05 16.83
N ALA A 57 -1.90 -19.32 17.90
CA ALA A 57 -2.97 -18.62 18.60
C ALA A 57 -2.63 -17.13 18.77
N PHE A 58 -3.64 -16.30 18.74
CA PHE A 58 -3.50 -14.89 19.13
C PHE A 58 -3.21 -14.74 20.60
N SER A 59 -2.35 -13.80 20.95
CA SER A 59 -2.31 -13.27 22.29
C SER A 59 -3.55 -12.40 22.59
N GLN A 60 -3.85 -12.21 23.86
CA GLN A 60 -4.95 -11.31 24.25
C GLN A 60 -4.70 -9.87 23.77
N GLU A 61 -3.46 -9.41 23.79
CA GLU A 61 -3.05 -8.09 23.33
C GLU A 61 -3.32 -7.93 21.81
N GLN A 62 -3.00 -8.93 21.00
CA GLN A 62 -3.27 -8.91 19.56
C GLN A 62 -4.76 -8.87 19.24
N LEU A 63 -5.57 -9.64 19.98
CA LEU A 63 -7.04 -9.60 19.80
C LEU A 63 -7.60 -8.22 20.16
N LEU A 64 -7.17 -7.64 21.29
CA LEU A 64 -7.57 -6.28 21.67
C LEU A 64 -7.13 -5.25 20.64
N SER A 65 -5.92 -5.34 20.12
CA SER A 65 -5.43 -4.46 19.06
C SER A 65 -6.29 -4.55 17.78
N CYS A 66 -6.70 -5.75 17.37
CA CYS A 66 -7.60 -5.92 16.22
C CYS A 66 -8.96 -5.25 16.48
N GLN A 67 -9.52 -5.42 17.67
CA GLN A 67 -10.80 -4.83 18.06
C GLN A 67 -10.74 -3.30 18.09
N GLU A 68 -9.69 -2.73 18.67
CA GLU A 68 -9.48 -1.27 18.72
C GLU A 68 -9.30 -0.67 17.34
N GLN A 69 -8.51 -1.31 16.47
CA GLN A 69 -8.33 -0.85 15.09
C GLN A 69 -9.64 -0.93 14.30
N ALA A 70 -10.39 -2.02 14.44
CA ALA A 70 -11.68 -2.19 13.79
C ALA A 70 -12.70 -1.15 14.27
N ALA A 71 -12.76 -0.89 15.58
CA ALA A 71 -13.64 0.12 16.17
C ALA A 71 -13.30 1.52 15.65
N SER A 72 -12.01 1.89 15.65
CA SER A 72 -11.54 3.19 15.16
C SER A 72 -11.86 3.39 13.67
N TYR A 73 -11.64 2.37 12.86
CA TYR A 73 -11.97 2.43 11.43
C TYR A 73 -13.49 2.54 11.21
N TYR A 74 -14.26 1.78 11.96
CA TYR A 74 -15.71 1.78 11.86
C TYR A 74 -16.33 3.11 12.33
N GLU A 75 -15.75 3.77 13.34
CA GLU A 75 -16.14 5.11 13.77
C GLU A 75 -15.98 6.16 12.65
N GLN A 76 -14.95 6.02 11.83
CA GLN A 76 -14.66 6.96 10.74
C GLN A 76 -15.47 6.69 9.47
N ALA A 77 -15.75 5.45 9.15
CA ALA A 77 -16.33 5.01 7.87
C ALA A 77 -17.68 4.29 8.01
N GLY A 78 -18.23 4.17 9.23
CA GLY A 78 -19.37 3.32 9.59
C GLY A 78 -20.60 3.50 8.72
N ASP A 79 -20.98 4.75 8.45
CA ASP A 79 -22.14 5.06 7.60
C ASP A 79 -22.04 4.44 6.19
N ASN A 80 -20.85 4.42 5.62
CA ASN A 80 -20.59 3.83 4.30
C ASN A 80 -20.50 2.30 4.39
N LEU A 81 -19.91 1.77 5.45
CA LEU A 81 -19.77 0.33 5.67
C LEU A 81 -21.15 -0.31 5.88
N GLU A 82 -22.00 0.28 6.73
CA GLU A 82 -23.36 -0.20 6.99
C GLU A 82 -24.23 -0.21 5.73
N LYS A 83 -24.16 0.87 4.92
CA LYS A 83 -24.89 0.93 3.63
C LYS A 83 -24.47 -0.20 2.66
N ASN A 84 -23.26 -0.71 2.79
CA ASN A 84 -22.73 -1.81 2.00
C ASN A 84 -22.82 -3.17 2.72
N GLY A 85 -23.49 -3.24 3.88
CA GLY A 85 -23.69 -4.48 4.64
C GLY A 85 -22.43 -5.01 5.32
N ILE A 86 -21.45 -4.15 5.60
CA ILE A 86 -20.18 -4.51 6.25
C ILE A 86 -20.31 -4.18 7.73
N SER A 87 -20.17 -5.18 8.58
CA SER A 87 -20.17 -5.02 10.04
C SER A 87 -18.77 -4.71 10.58
N GLN A 88 -18.72 -4.18 11.81
CA GLN A 88 -17.46 -4.00 12.53
C GLN A 88 -16.71 -5.34 12.72
N ASP A 89 -17.43 -6.44 12.98
CA ASP A 89 -16.84 -7.77 13.10
C ASP A 89 -16.15 -8.22 11.81
N SER A 90 -16.68 -7.82 10.64
CA SER A 90 -16.04 -8.09 9.35
C SER A 90 -14.71 -7.34 9.21
N ILE A 91 -14.65 -6.11 9.69
CA ILE A 91 -13.42 -5.31 9.70
C ILE A 91 -12.41 -5.90 10.71
N GLU A 92 -12.87 -6.31 11.89
CA GLU A 92 -12.01 -7.00 12.88
C GLU A 92 -11.38 -8.26 12.29
N LEU A 93 -12.17 -9.08 11.57
CA LEU A 93 -11.67 -10.27 10.89
C LEU A 93 -10.56 -9.93 9.87
N ILE A 94 -10.68 -8.83 9.13
CA ILE A 94 -9.63 -8.40 8.20
C ILE A 94 -8.32 -8.10 8.94
N TYR A 95 -8.37 -7.40 10.06
CA TYR A 95 -7.19 -7.15 10.89
C TYR A 95 -6.61 -8.45 11.46
N GLN A 96 -7.47 -9.37 11.92
CA GLN A 96 -7.03 -10.68 12.39
C GLN A 96 -6.32 -11.47 11.28
N ILE A 97 -6.84 -11.49 10.05
CA ILE A 97 -6.20 -12.17 8.90
C ILE A 97 -4.82 -11.56 8.59
N ALA A 98 -4.67 -10.24 8.69
CA ALA A 98 -3.38 -9.59 8.51
C ALA A 98 -2.36 -10.03 9.57
N TYR A 99 -2.77 -10.15 10.83
CA TYR A 99 -1.95 -10.72 11.89
C TYR A 99 -1.63 -12.21 11.67
N MET A 100 -2.62 -13.02 11.29
CA MET A 100 -2.42 -14.43 10.96
C MET A 100 -1.35 -14.61 9.88
N LYS A 101 -1.43 -13.79 8.81
CA LYS A 101 -0.45 -13.81 7.72
C LYS A 101 0.97 -13.54 8.23
N THR A 102 1.15 -12.55 9.09
CA THR A 102 2.46 -12.21 9.65
C THR A 102 2.99 -13.31 10.55
N GLN A 103 2.16 -13.87 11.44
CA GLN A 103 2.59 -14.93 12.34
C GLN A 103 2.86 -16.25 11.60
N LEU A 104 2.06 -16.55 10.59
CA LEU A 104 2.29 -17.71 9.74
C LEU A 104 3.61 -17.56 8.97
N PHE A 105 3.89 -16.38 8.44
CA PHE A 105 5.17 -16.09 7.79
C PHE A 105 6.34 -16.32 8.75
N GLN A 106 6.25 -15.83 9.98
CA GLN A 106 7.29 -16.02 10.99
C GLN A 106 7.44 -17.49 11.42
N ALA A 107 6.34 -18.21 11.51
CA ALA A 107 6.36 -19.64 11.84
C ALA A 107 6.98 -20.50 10.73
N LEU A 108 6.89 -20.07 9.48
CA LEU A 108 7.49 -20.75 8.33
C LEU A 108 8.94 -20.32 8.10
N TYR A 109 9.18 -19.03 7.96
CA TYR A 109 10.41 -18.47 7.41
C TYR A 109 11.23 -17.63 8.40
N GLY A 110 10.75 -17.42 9.65
CA GLY A 110 11.51 -16.74 10.69
C GLY A 110 12.74 -17.55 11.14
N GLU A 111 13.62 -16.96 11.93
CA GLU A 111 14.86 -17.60 12.42
C GLU A 111 14.63 -18.97 13.10
N ALA A 112 13.49 -19.15 13.77
CA ALA A 112 13.09 -20.40 14.40
C ALA A 112 11.94 -21.10 13.66
N GLY A 113 11.70 -20.74 12.41
CA GLY A 113 10.62 -21.27 11.59
C GLY A 113 10.89 -22.68 11.07
N GLU A 114 9.91 -23.23 10.36
CA GLU A 114 10.00 -24.57 9.76
C GLU A 114 11.02 -24.63 8.61
N ASP A 115 11.16 -23.53 7.85
CA ASP A 115 12.04 -23.37 6.70
C ASP A 115 12.70 -21.98 6.73
N PRO A 116 13.63 -21.75 7.69
CA PRO A 116 14.19 -20.44 7.93
C PRO A 116 15.06 -20.02 6.74
N VAL A 117 14.84 -18.78 6.28
CA VAL A 117 15.66 -18.18 5.22
C VAL A 117 17.03 -17.83 5.80
N SER A 118 18.09 -18.32 5.18
CA SER A 118 19.45 -18.08 5.60
C SER A 118 19.91 -16.63 5.30
N GLU A 119 20.90 -16.13 6.03
CA GLU A 119 21.51 -14.82 5.75
C GLU A 119 22.15 -14.76 4.34
N GLU A 120 22.64 -15.88 3.83
CA GLU A 120 23.24 -15.98 2.50
C GLU A 120 22.17 -15.80 1.43
N GLU A 121 21.03 -16.48 1.52
CA GLU A 121 19.89 -16.32 0.61
C GLU A 121 19.33 -14.90 0.64
N LEU A 122 19.20 -14.28 1.82
CA LEU A 122 18.77 -12.90 1.94
C LEU A 122 19.74 -11.92 1.29
N ARG A 123 21.04 -12.17 1.45
CA ARG A 123 22.10 -11.34 0.86
C ARG A 123 22.11 -11.47 -0.67
N ASP A 124 21.98 -12.69 -1.17
CA ASP A 124 21.96 -12.96 -2.61
C ASP A 124 20.74 -12.32 -3.23
N TYR A 125 19.55 -12.50 -2.63
CA TYR A 125 18.32 -11.84 -3.08
C TYR A 125 18.45 -10.31 -3.06
N TYR A 126 19.05 -9.74 -2.00
CA TYR A 126 19.28 -8.30 -1.92
C TYR A 126 20.23 -7.82 -3.04
N ASN A 127 21.34 -8.52 -3.28
CA ASN A 127 22.31 -8.15 -4.30
C ASN A 127 21.75 -8.23 -5.73
N GLU A 128 20.83 -9.18 -5.96
CA GLU A 128 20.21 -9.36 -7.27
C GLU A 128 19.06 -8.36 -7.54
N ASN A 129 18.33 -7.98 -6.51
CA ASN A 129 17.06 -7.25 -6.68
C ASN A 129 17.09 -5.81 -6.19
N TYR A 130 18.10 -5.39 -5.42
CA TYR A 130 18.14 -4.07 -4.79
C TYR A 130 19.48 -3.37 -5.03
N ILE A 131 19.40 -2.06 -5.13
CA ILE A 131 20.58 -1.17 -5.17
C ILE A 131 20.49 -0.24 -3.97
N LYS A 132 21.57 -0.19 -3.17
CA LYS A 132 21.69 0.82 -2.11
C LYS A 132 22.12 2.13 -2.73
N MET A 133 21.26 3.15 -2.66
CA MET A 133 21.58 4.50 -3.10
C MET A 133 21.67 5.44 -1.90
N ALA A 134 22.64 6.35 -1.93
CA ALA A 134 22.64 7.52 -1.08
C ALA A 134 21.99 8.66 -1.88
N VAL A 135 20.85 9.15 -1.42
CA VAL A 135 20.12 10.25 -2.06
C VAL A 135 20.23 11.47 -1.16
N GLN A 136 20.69 12.58 -1.73
CA GLN A 136 20.62 13.88 -1.09
C GLN A 136 19.64 14.72 -1.89
N THR A 137 18.59 15.17 -1.22
CA THR A 137 17.57 16.03 -1.82
C THR A 137 17.91 17.47 -1.51
N PHE A 138 17.99 18.28 -2.56
CA PHE A 138 18.14 19.72 -2.45
C PHE A 138 16.78 20.36 -2.83
N SER A 139 16.26 21.21 -1.97
CA SER A 139 15.08 22.00 -2.27
C SER A 139 15.53 23.39 -2.74
N PHE A 140 15.11 23.76 -3.94
CA PHE A 140 15.32 25.09 -4.48
C PHE A 140 14.02 25.87 -4.33
N SER A 141 14.12 27.09 -3.83
CA SER A 141 13.03 28.07 -3.90
C SER A 141 13.44 29.09 -4.95
N ASP A 142 12.67 29.17 -6.01
CA ASP A 142 12.87 30.24 -7.00
C ASP A 142 12.64 31.58 -6.31
N VAL A 143 13.45 32.57 -6.68
CA VAL A 143 13.18 33.96 -6.29
C VAL A 143 11.95 34.40 -7.08
N GLU A 144 10.90 34.84 -6.36
CA GLU A 144 9.67 35.32 -6.98
C GLU A 144 9.95 36.57 -7.77
N VAL A 145 9.44 36.65 -8.99
CA VAL A 145 9.52 37.79 -9.86
C VAL A 145 8.43 38.80 -9.43
N PRO A 146 8.77 40.02 -9.06
CA PRO A 146 7.76 41.03 -8.76
C PRO A 146 6.78 41.24 -9.92
N GLU A 147 5.49 41.50 -9.61
CA GLU A 147 4.46 41.66 -10.64
C GLU A 147 4.72 42.87 -11.55
N ASP A 148 5.39 43.90 -11.03
CA ASP A 148 5.74 45.12 -11.72
C ASP A 148 7.13 45.10 -12.37
N ALA A 149 7.81 43.98 -12.36
CA ALA A 149 9.13 43.81 -12.98
C ALA A 149 9.08 44.03 -14.50
N THR A 150 10.07 44.73 -15.01
CA THR A 150 10.29 44.92 -16.45
C THR A 150 10.71 43.61 -17.11
N GLU A 151 10.61 43.51 -18.43
CA GLU A 151 11.01 42.29 -19.17
C GLU A 151 12.51 41.98 -19.00
N GLU A 152 13.36 42.99 -18.82
CA GLU A 152 14.79 42.81 -18.56
C GLU A 152 15.04 42.28 -17.15
N GLU A 153 14.29 42.74 -16.16
CA GLU A 153 14.37 42.22 -14.79
C GLU A 153 13.83 40.76 -14.71
N LYS A 154 12.72 40.47 -15.38
CA LYS A 154 12.20 39.09 -15.46
C LYS A 154 13.22 38.13 -16.04
N ALA A 155 13.90 38.51 -17.11
CA ALA A 155 14.97 37.70 -17.69
C ALA A 155 16.13 37.49 -16.73
N ALA A 156 16.53 38.55 -15.97
CA ALA A 156 17.57 38.42 -14.95
C ALA A 156 17.18 37.50 -13.79
N TYR A 157 15.93 37.57 -13.31
CA TYR A 157 15.42 36.60 -12.28
C TYR A 157 15.42 35.17 -12.79
N GLN A 158 15.03 34.96 -14.05
CA GLN A 158 15.01 33.64 -14.63
C GLN A 158 16.43 33.07 -14.80
N GLU A 159 17.37 33.89 -15.28
CA GLU A 159 18.78 33.49 -15.39
C GLU A 159 19.37 33.17 -14.01
N PHE A 160 19.04 33.95 -12.97
CA PHE A 160 19.48 33.62 -11.60
C PHE A 160 18.93 32.31 -11.11
N ASN A 161 17.63 32.06 -11.25
CA ASN A 161 17.01 30.83 -10.80
C ASN A 161 17.58 29.59 -11.55
N ASP A 162 17.83 29.73 -12.86
CA ASP A 162 18.42 28.65 -13.68
C ASP A 162 19.89 28.39 -13.30
N ASN A 163 20.65 29.44 -12.97
CA ASN A 163 22.02 29.31 -12.51
C ASN A 163 22.11 28.64 -11.14
N GLU A 164 21.24 29.00 -10.19
CA GLU A 164 21.19 28.35 -8.87
C GLU A 164 20.86 26.84 -9.01
N ARG A 165 19.95 26.48 -9.91
CA ARG A 165 19.65 25.07 -10.21
C ARG A 165 20.82 24.33 -10.85
N SER A 166 21.59 25.00 -11.72
CA SER A 166 22.72 24.40 -12.45
C SER A 166 23.96 24.22 -11.59
N ASN A 167 24.14 25.02 -10.53
CA ASN A 167 25.32 24.97 -9.65
C ASN A 167 25.31 23.81 -8.64
N VAL A 168 24.31 22.93 -8.69
CA VAL A 168 24.16 21.78 -7.77
C VAL A 168 24.67 20.46 -8.37
N TYR A 169 25.11 20.47 -9.63
CA TYR A 169 25.69 19.30 -10.30
C TYR A 169 27.20 19.32 -10.35
#